data_89bc982f28df2c90e2ccf67f01094326
#
_entry.id   89bc982f28df2c90e2ccf67f01094326
#
_cell.length_a   1.000
_cell.length_b   1.000
_cell.length_c   1.000
_cell.angle_alpha   90.00
_cell.angle_beta   90.00
_cell.angle_gamma   90.00
#
_symmetry.space_group_name_H-M   'P 1'
#
loop_
_entity.id
_entity.type
_entity.pdbx_description
1 polymer ?
#
loop_
_entity_poly.entity_id
_entity_poly.type
_entity_poly.pdbx_seq_one_letter_code
_entity_poly.pdbx_strand_id
1 'polypeptide(L)'
;MFRTMSATLVLSAVLAFAGSASADKFKAVLDGKSEVPATTSAATGSADVDFDPATKKLTWKLTYSGLSGPATAAHFHGPAEPGKNAGVAVAIPNAGTSPAEGSATLTDAQAADLEGGRYYINVHTAANPGGEIRGQVTK
;
A
#
# COMPACT_ATOMS: atom_id res chain seq x y z
N MET A 1 61.70 -44.77 -2.38
CA MET A 1 60.94 -43.88 -3.32
C MET A 1 59.54 -43.67 -2.76
N PHE A 2 59.31 -42.59 -2.05
CA PHE A 2 57.99 -42.25 -1.52
C PHE A 2 57.40 -41.17 -2.40
N ARG A 3 56.22 -41.45 -3.11
CA ARG A 3 55.48 -40.51 -3.87
C ARG A 3 54.42 -39.90 -2.94
N THR A 4 54.61 -38.65 -2.58
CA THR A 4 53.61 -37.87 -1.90
C THR A 4 52.57 -37.42 -2.92
N MET A 5 51.33 -37.90 -2.79
CA MET A 5 50.17 -37.39 -3.52
C MET A 5 49.60 -36.17 -2.78
N SER A 6 49.80 -34.98 -3.33
CA SER A 6 49.15 -33.78 -2.86
C SER A 6 47.71 -33.79 -3.35
N ALA A 7 46.76 -33.89 -2.44
CA ALA A 7 45.34 -33.71 -2.73
C ALA A 7 45.01 -32.21 -2.73
N THR A 8 44.72 -31.67 -3.89
CA THR A 8 44.27 -30.30 -4.04
C THR A 8 42.77 -30.25 -3.69
N LEU A 9 42.44 -29.66 -2.56
CA LEU A 9 41.05 -29.42 -2.17
C LEU A 9 40.53 -28.22 -2.95
N VAL A 10 39.65 -28.46 -3.92
CA VAL A 10 38.93 -27.39 -4.65
C VAL A 10 37.74 -26.98 -3.79
N LEU A 11 37.89 -25.85 -3.12
CA LEU A 11 36.76 -25.23 -2.39
C LEU A 11 35.86 -24.52 -3.37
N SER A 12 34.77 -25.16 -3.77
CA SER A 12 33.74 -24.54 -4.60
C SER A 12 32.93 -23.56 -3.76
N ALA A 13 33.19 -22.26 -3.89
CA ALA A 13 32.36 -21.22 -3.31
C ALA A 13 31.02 -21.17 -4.07
N VAL A 14 29.97 -21.67 -3.45
CA VAL A 14 28.61 -21.49 -3.93
C VAL A 14 28.18 -20.03 -3.58
N LEU A 15 28.25 -19.15 -4.57
CA LEU A 15 27.62 -17.84 -4.43
C LEU A 15 26.10 -18.05 -4.43
N ALA A 16 25.50 -17.98 -3.26
CA ALA A 16 24.05 -17.87 -3.14
C ALA A 16 23.65 -16.47 -3.59
N PHE A 17 23.08 -16.33 -4.78
CA PHE A 17 22.38 -15.12 -5.18
C PHE A 17 21.10 -15.05 -4.37
N ALA A 18 21.09 -14.25 -3.29
CA ALA A 18 19.86 -13.82 -2.66
C ALA A 18 19.17 -12.88 -3.64
N GLY A 19 18.23 -13.40 -4.43
CA GLY A 19 17.36 -12.57 -5.25
C GLY A 19 16.63 -11.59 -4.34
N SER A 20 16.76 -10.27 -4.58
CA SER A 20 15.94 -9.28 -3.92
C SER A 20 14.47 -9.58 -4.29
N ALA A 21 13.62 -9.85 -3.29
CA ALA A 21 12.19 -9.95 -3.52
C ALA A 21 11.71 -8.62 -4.09
N SER A 22 11.07 -8.63 -5.28
CA SER A 22 10.46 -7.45 -5.84
C SER A 22 9.23 -7.09 -5.01
N ALA A 23 8.95 -5.77 -4.85
CA ALA A 23 7.76 -5.29 -4.19
C ALA A 23 6.50 -5.75 -4.94
N ASP A 24 5.46 -6.09 -4.19
CA ASP A 24 4.12 -6.29 -4.74
C ASP A 24 3.50 -4.93 -5.04
N LYS A 25 2.90 -4.80 -6.22
CA LYS A 25 2.31 -3.54 -6.67
C LYS A 25 0.79 -3.60 -6.61
N PHE A 26 0.21 -2.56 -6.04
CA PHE A 26 -1.22 -2.37 -5.91
C PHE A 26 -1.62 -1.01 -6.47
N LYS A 27 -2.88 -0.87 -6.79
CA LYS A 27 -3.49 0.39 -7.21
C LYS A 27 -4.82 0.60 -6.52
N ALA A 28 -5.21 1.87 -6.39
CA ALA A 28 -6.56 2.26 -6.01
C ALA A 28 -7.01 3.39 -6.93
N VAL A 29 -8.28 3.32 -7.37
CA VAL A 29 -8.96 4.39 -8.09
C VAL A 29 -10.08 4.89 -7.18
N LEU A 30 -10.02 6.16 -6.81
CA LEU A 30 -10.92 6.75 -5.83
C LEU A 30 -11.98 7.59 -6.52
N ASP A 31 -13.23 7.41 -6.09
CA ASP A 31 -14.38 8.23 -6.51
C ASP A 31 -15.42 8.31 -5.39
N GLY A 32 -16.37 9.20 -5.56
CA GLY A 32 -17.45 9.39 -4.58
C GLY A 32 -18.44 8.24 -4.52
N LYS A 33 -18.62 7.53 -5.63
CA LYS A 33 -19.59 6.41 -5.71
C LYS A 33 -19.16 5.23 -4.87
N SER A 34 -17.86 5.06 -4.68
CA SER A 34 -17.29 3.97 -3.90
C SER A 34 -17.32 4.21 -2.39
N GLU A 35 -17.64 5.43 -1.95
CA GLU A 35 -17.87 5.71 -0.53
C GLU A 35 -19.13 5.01 0.01
N VAL A 36 -19.14 4.75 1.31
CA VAL A 36 -20.27 4.12 2.00
C VAL A 36 -20.66 4.97 3.21
N PRO A 37 -21.79 5.71 3.12
CA PRO A 37 -22.66 5.90 1.96
C PRO A 37 -21.97 6.67 0.82
N ALA A 38 -22.42 6.43 -0.41
CA ALA A 38 -21.89 7.13 -1.59
C ALA A 38 -22.06 8.64 -1.47
N THR A 39 -21.07 9.38 -1.95
CA THR A 39 -21.15 10.83 -2.08
C THR A 39 -21.50 11.24 -3.51
N THR A 40 -21.95 12.47 -3.69
CA THR A 40 -22.20 13.04 -5.01
C THR A 40 -21.00 13.79 -5.57
N SER A 41 -19.85 13.67 -4.93
CA SER A 41 -18.62 14.34 -5.35
C SER A 41 -18.19 13.90 -6.75
N ALA A 42 -17.79 14.86 -7.56
CA ALA A 42 -17.16 14.62 -8.87
C ALA A 42 -15.64 14.48 -8.75
N ALA A 43 -15.06 14.59 -7.55
CA ALA A 43 -13.65 14.42 -7.31
C ALA A 43 -13.18 13.01 -7.68
N THR A 44 -11.93 12.93 -8.09
CA THR A 44 -11.27 11.67 -8.42
C THR A 44 -9.91 11.59 -7.74
N GLY A 45 -9.44 10.38 -7.55
CA GLY A 45 -8.09 10.13 -7.04
C GLY A 45 -7.55 8.82 -7.52
N SER A 46 -6.25 8.64 -7.35
CA SER A 46 -5.57 7.39 -7.61
C SER A 46 -4.42 7.21 -6.64
N ALA A 47 -4.09 5.98 -6.34
CA ALA A 47 -2.91 5.66 -5.55
C ALA A 47 -2.11 4.55 -6.21
N ASP A 48 -0.79 4.75 -6.24
CA ASP A 48 0.17 3.69 -6.49
C ASP A 48 0.71 3.22 -5.13
N VAL A 49 0.66 1.94 -4.89
CA VAL A 49 1.03 1.33 -3.61
C VAL A 49 1.99 0.18 -3.86
N ASP A 50 3.13 0.23 -3.19
CA ASP A 50 4.13 -0.85 -3.22
C ASP A 50 4.24 -1.48 -1.84
N PHE A 51 4.33 -2.80 -1.80
CA PHE A 51 4.51 -3.56 -0.56
C PHE A 51 5.68 -4.52 -0.69
N ASP A 52 6.65 -4.39 0.19
CA ASP A 52 7.78 -5.30 0.29
C ASP A 52 7.46 -6.39 1.33
N PRO A 53 7.20 -7.64 0.92
CA PRO A 53 6.83 -8.70 1.85
C PRO A 53 7.98 -9.13 2.76
N ALA A 54 9.24 -8.88 2.38
CA ALA A 54 10.40 -9.23 3.20
C ALA A 54 10.55 -8.29 4.41
N THR A 55 10.33 -7.00 4.22
CA THR A 55 10.45 -5.97 5.28
C THR A 55 9.09 -5.54 5.84
N LYS A 56 7.99 -5.92 5.17
CA LYS A 56 6.62 -5.46 5.43
C LYS A 56 6.44 -3.95 5.27
N LYS A 57 7.30 -3.33 4.49
CA LYS A 57 7.22 -1.90 4.20
C LYS A 57 6.18 -1.63 3.11
N LEU A 58 5.21 -0.81 3.47
CA LEU A 58 4.21 -0.22 2.58
C LEU A 58 4.68 1.18 2.18
N THR A 59 4.65 1.49 0.89
CA THR A 59 4.92 2.82 0.35
C THR A 59 3.79 3.23 -0.56
N TRP A 60 3.45 4.51 -0.61
CA TRP A 60 2.35 4.98 -1.44
C TRP A 60 2.60 6.37 -2.03
N LYS A 61 1.90 6.62 -3.12
CA LYS A 61 1.73 7.93 -3.72
C LYS A 61 0.24 8.09 -4.05
N LEU A 62 -0.41 8.98 -3.31
CA LEU A 62 -1.83 9.32 -3.49
C LEU A 62 -1.95 10.65 -4.21
N THR A 63 -2.67 10.68 -5.33
CA THR A 63 -3.04 11.89 -6.05
C THR A 63 -4.55 12.03 -6.09
N TYR A 64 -5.05 13.25 -5.99
CA TYR A 64 -6.47 13.56 -6.08
C TYR A 64 -6.68 14.94 -6.69
N SER A 65 -7.87 15.18 -7.21
CA SER A 65 -8.30 16.46 -7.72
C SER A 65 -9.80 16.65 -7.62
N GLY A 66 -10.23 17.90 -7.60
CA GLY A 66 -11.66 18.25 -7.64
C GLY A 66 -12.41 18.08 -6.33
N LEU A 67 -11.71 17.95 -5.19
CA LEU A 67 -12.36 17.89 -3.87
C LEU A 67 -13.21 19.14 -3.61
N SER A 68 -14.26 19.00 -2.80
CA SER A 68 -15.15 20.10 -2.41
C SER A 68 -14.49 21.16 -1.54
N GLY A 69 -13.31 20.85 -1.00
CA GLY A 69 -12.50 21.73 -0.18
C GLY A 69 -11.16 21.06 0.11
N PRO A 70 -10.31 21.65 0.96
CA PRO A 70 -9.06 21.03 1.35
C PRO A 70 -9.26 19.63 1.94
N ALA A 71 -8.39 18.69 1.59
CA ALA A 71 -8.37 17.40 2.25
C ALA A 71 -8.00 17.60 3.72
N THR A 72 -8.79 17.07 4.62
CA THR A 72 -8.56 17.15 6.07
C THR A 72 -7.81 15.94 6.59
N ALA A 73 -7.96 14.79 5.96
CA ALA A 73 -7.26 13.55 6.27
C ALA A 73 -7.37 12.56 5.11
N ALA A 74 -6.48 11.58 5.09
CA ALA A 74 -6.59 10.38 4.26
C ALA A 74 -6.03 9.18 5.02
N HIS A 75 -6.59 8.02 4.77
CA HIS A 75 -6.21 6.79 5.46
C HIS A 75 -6.36 5.57 4.55
N PHE A 76 -5.54 4.55 4.84
CA PHE A 76 -5.89 3.17 4.53
C PHE A 76 -6.82 2.64 5.63
N HIS A 77 -7.88 1.98 5.23
CA HIS A 77 -8.85 1.31 6.11
C HIS A 77 -8.90 -0.17 5.78
N GLY A 78 -9.19 -0.98 6.78
CA GLY A 78 -9.37 -2.42 6.61
C GLY A 78 -9.35 -3.20 7.92
N PRO A 79 -9.71 -4.49 7.88
CA PRO A 79 -10.13 -5.23 6.69
C PRO A 79 -11.59 -4.94 6.30
N ALA A 80 -11.84 -4.76 5.03
CA ALA A 80 -13.19 -4.62 4.47
C ALA A 80 -13.23 -4.98 2.99
N GLU A 81 -14.25 -5.71 2.61
CA GLU A 81 -14.61 -5.92 1.21
C GLU A 81 -15.18 -4.62 0.61
N PRO A 82 -15.19 -4.46 -0.73
CA PRO A 82 -15.88 -3.33 -1.36
C PRO A 82 -17.31 -3.19 -0.86
N GLY A 83 -17.72 -1.95 -0.58
CA GLY A 83 -19.06 -1.66 -0.07
C GLY A 83 -19.22 -1.82 1.44
N LYS A 84 -18.16 -2.12 2.17
CA LYS A 84 -18.14 -2.24 3.63
C LYS A 84 -17.19 -1.20 4.23
N ASN A 85 -17.53 -0.71 5.43
CA ASN A 85 -16.69 0.20 6.20
C ASN A 85 -15.82 -0.58 7.19
N ALA A 86 -14.61 -0.06 7.41
CA ALA A 86 -13.71 -0.51 8.45
C ALA A 86 -12.97 0.67 9.10
N GLY A 87 -12.35 0.41 10.23
CA GLY A 87 -11.52 1.39 10.92
C GLY A 87 -10.22 1.71 10.19
N VAL A 88 -9.53 2.74 10.67
CA VAL A 88 -8.22 3.14 10.15
C VAL A 88 -7.18 2.05 10.44
N ALA A 89 -6.50 1.62 9.40
CA ALA A 89 -5.37 0.70 9.50
C ALA A 89 -4.03 1.45 9.44
N VAL A 90 -3.88 2.39 8.50
CA VAL A 90 -2.67 3.19 8.31
C VAL A 90 -3.07 4.63 7.96
N ALA A 91 -2.55 5.59 8.71
CA ALA A 91 -2.74 7.00 8.39
C ALA A 91 -1.84 7.42 7.22
N ILE A 92 -2.35 8.28 6.34
CA ILE A 92 -1.60 8.91 5.28
C ILE A 92 -1.28 10.34 5.72
N PRO A 93 -0.06 10.64 6.16
CA PRO A 93 0.30 11.99 6.57
C PRO A 93 0.35 12.94 5.37
N ASN A 94 0.28 14.23 5.63
CA ASN A 94 0.34 15.28 4.60
C ASN A 94 -0.73 15.17 3.51
N ALA A 95 -1.91 14.64 3.85
CA ALA A 95 -3.01 14.45 2.92
C ALA A 95 -3.59 15.77 2.37
N GLY A 96 -3.26 16.91 2.99
CA GLY A 96 -3.67 18.24 2.52
C GLY A 96 -3.02 18.70 1.22
N THR A 97 -2.01 17.98 0.74
CA THR A 97 -1.32 18.23 -0.54
C THR A 97 -1.40 17.02 -1.45
N SER A 98 -1.55 17.24 -2.75
CA SER A 98 -1.50 16.18 -3.77
C SER A 98 -0.28 16.41 -4.68
N PRO A 99 0.62 15.44 -4.86
CA PRO A 99 0.55 14.10 -4.30
C PRO A 99 0.90 14.04 -2.80
N ALA A 100 0.29 13.10 -2.08
CA ALA A 100 0.66 12.72 -0.73
C ALA A 100 1.44 11.41 -0.76
N GLU A 101 2.67 11.44 -0.32
CA GLU A 101 3.57 10.28 -0.32
C GLU A 101 3.94 9.89 1.10
N GLY A 102 4.18 8.62 1.33
CA GLY A 102 4.60 8.14 2.63
C GLY A 102 4.89 6.65 2.65
N SER A 103 5.21 6.18 3.83
CA SER A 103 5.48 4.77 4.07
C SER A 103 5.09 4.37 5.50
N ALA A 104 4.87 3.08 5.68
CA ALA A 104 4.61 2.47 6.99
C ALA A 104 5.10 1.03 6.99
N THR A 105 5.34 0.48 8.16
CA THR A 105 5.61 -0.95 8.31
C THR A 105 4.34 -1.63 8.78
N LEU A 106 3.88 -2.64 8.05
CA LEU A 106 2.67 -3.39 8.39
C LEU A 106 2.98 -4.50 9.39
N THR A 107 1.97 -4.84 10.20
CA THR A 107 1.96 -6.10 10.95
C THR A 107 1.69 -7.27 9.99
N ASP A 108 1.91 -8.51 10.44
CA ASP A 108 1.57 -9.71 9.67
C ASP A 108 0.08 -9.74 9.30
N ALA A 109 -0.80 -9.39 10.22
CA ALA A 109 -2.23 -9.34 9.98
C ALA A 109 -2.61 -8.26 8.96
N GLN A 110 -2.02 -7.07 9.04
CA GLN A 110 -2.23 -6.00 8.08
C GLN A 110 -1.74 -6.37 6.68
N ALA A 111 -0.57 -7.02 6.59
CA ALA A 111 -0.04 -7.52 5.33
C ALA A 111 -0.98 -8.53 4.68
N ALA A 112 -1.54 -9.46 5.47
CA ALA A 112 -2.52 -10.45 4.98
C ALA A 112 -3.79 -9.75 4.47
N ASP A 113 -4.27 -8.72 5.14
CA ASP A 113 -5.44 -7.95 4.72
C ASP A 113 -5.19 -7.20 3.41
N LEU A 114 -4.03 -6.57 3.26
CA LEU A 114 -3.62 -5.90 2.04
C LEU A 114 -3.54 -6.88 0.87
N GLU A 115 -2.82 -7.99 1.06
CA GLU A 115 -2.65 -9.03 0.03
C GLU A 115 -3.97 -9.70 -0.34
N GLY A 116 -4.91 -9.77 0.60
CA GLY A 116 -6.26 -10.29 0.39
C GLY A 116 -7.22 -9.31 -0.30
N GLY A 117 -6.77 -8.10 -0.66
CA GLY A 117 -7.61 -7.08 -1.30
C GLY A 117 -8.62 -6.45 -0.34
N ARG A 118 -8.37 -6.48 0.96
CA ARG A 118 -9.30 -5.99 1.99
C ARG A 118 -8.93 -4.62 2.57
N TYR A 119 -8.12 -3.85 1.85
CA TYR A 119 -7.87 -2.46 2.18
C TYR A 119 -8.55 -1.53 1.19
N TYR A 120 -8.96 -0.36 1.68
CA TYR A 120 -9.33 0.76 0.83
C TYR A 120 -8.64 2.04 1.32
N ILE A 121 -8.49 3.00 0.42
CA ILE A 121 -8.04 4.35 0.74
C ILE A 121 -9.22 5.28 0.60
N ASN A 122 -9.38 6.24 1.53
CA ASN A 122 -10.28 7.35 1.34
C ASN A 122 -9.64 8.68 1.70
N VAL A 123 -10.22 9.74 1.15
CA VAL A 123 -9.83 11.13 1.41
C VAL A 123 -11.02 11.85 2.01
N HIS A 124 -10.81 12.50 3.13
CA HIS A 124 -11.83 13.23 3.91
C HIS A 124 -11.74 14.72 3.62
N THR A 125 -12.87 15.39 3.67
CA THR A 125 -13.00 16.85 3.61
C THR A 125 -13.95 17.34 4.69
N ALA A 126 -14.01 18.65 4.91
CA ALA A 126 -14.95 19.24 5.87
C ALA A 126 -16.41 18.97 5.50
N ALA A 127 -16.74 18.98 4.20
CA ALA A 127 -18.07 18.68 3.72
C ALA A 127 -18.41 17.18 3.84
N ASN A 128 -17.42 16.31 3.78
CA ASN A 128 -17.57 14.86 3.87
C ASN A 128 -16.59 14.30 4.91
N PRO A 129 -16.87 14.49 6.20
CA PRO A 129 -15.95 14.09 7.26
C PRO A 129 -15.77 12.58 7.37
N GLY A 130 -16.72 11.79 6.88
CA GLY A 130 -16.61 10.32 6.76
C GLY A 130 -15.86 9.83 5.53
N GLY A 131 -15.50 10.72 4.62
CA GLY A 131 -14.81 10.44 3.37
C GLY A 131 -15.56 11.00 2.16
N GLU A 132 -14.83 11.65 1.27
CA GLU A 132 -15.41 12.22 0.04
C GLU A 132 -15.23 11.29 -1.15
N ILE A 133 -14.05 10.70 -1.29
CA ILE A 133 -13.72 9.73 -2.33
C ILE A 133 -13.02 8.52 -1.72
N ARG A 134 -13.23 7.36 -2.32
CA ARG A 134 -12.73 6.07 -1.83
C ARG A 134 -12.41 5.14 -2.97
N GLY A 135 -11.42 4.28 -2.80
CA GLY A 135 -11.09 3.20 -3.73
C GLY A 135 -10.47 2.01 -3.04
N GLN A 136 -10.85 0.81 -3.49
CA GLN A 136 -10.27 -0.44 -3.00
C GLN A 136 -8.84 -0.57 -3.52
N VAL A 137 -7.94 -1.06 -2.66
CA VAL A 137 -6.54 -1.33 -2.99
C VAL A 137 -6.43 -2.74 -3.53
N THR A 138 -6.07 -2.88 -4.80
CA THR A 138 -6.01 -4.17 -5.50
C THR A 138 -4.75 -4.29 -6.36
N LYS A 139 -4.34 -5.54 -6.65
CA LYS A 139 -3.26 -5.85 -7.61
C LYS A 139 -3.65 -5.52 -9.04
#